data_40b534e4f956943f8f956abb62e99c3b
#
_entry.id   40b534e4f956943f8f956abb62e99c3b
#
_cell.length_a   1.000
_cell.length_b   1.000
_cell.length_c   1.000
_cell.angle_alpha   90.00
_cell.angle_beta   90.00
_cell.angle_gamma   90.00
#
_symmetry.space_group_name_H-M   'P 1'
#
loop_
_entity.id
_entity.type
_entity.pdbx_description
1 polymer ?
#
loop_
_entity_poly.entity_id
_entity_poly.type
_entity_poly.pdbx_seq_one_letter_code
_entity_poly.pdbx_strand_id
1 'polypeptide(L)'
;VNTQEILEKMPEYRVAQDRLDRIREDHEADMKSEMERIEMLFRKYQSEKPRLSDAVRQSRENEIIMMERNAKERQREIFGQEGSFSKLTLELMEPIQRRVQTAIDSVSIEMGLGIVFDINAMQGVLYKNPRLDITLRVMNKLNLK
;
A
#
# COMPACT_ATOMS: atom_id res chain seq x y z
N VAL A 1 -18.11 -4.48 16.13
CA VAL A 1 -17.51 -3.22 15.69
C VAL A 1 -17.16 -3.29 14.21
N ASN A 2 -17.21 -2.17 13.51
CA ASN A 2 -16.76 -2.02 12.13
C ASN A 2 -15.54 -1.08 12.13
N THR A 3 -14.34 -1.64 12.12
CA THR A 3 -13.11 -0.85 12.18
C THR A 3 -12.88 -0.03 10.91
N GLN A 4 -13.29 -0.53 9.75
CA GLN A 4 -13.17 0.19 8.49
C GLN A 4 -14.00 1.47 8.48
N GLU A 5 -15.25 1.41 8.95
CA GLU A 5 -16.12 2.57 9.07
C GLU A 5 -15.55 3.64 10.02
N ILE A 6 -14.90 3.20 11.11
CA ILE A 6 -14.23 4.11 12.05
C ILE A 6 -13.05 4.78 11.36
N LEU A 7 -12.17 4.02 10.71
CA LEU A 7 -10.99 4.53 10.00
C LEU A 7 -11.37 5.56 8.94
N GLU A 8 -12.39 5.29 8.13
CA GLU A 8 -12.86 6.21 7.08
C GLU A 8 -13.40 7.55 7.62
N LYS A 9 -13.82 7.59 8.88
CA LYS A 9 -14.22 8.81 9.57
C LYS A 9 -13.05 9.58 10.19
N MET A 10 -11.88 8.97 10.31
CA MET A 10 -10.70 9.59 10.91
C MET A 10 -9.98 10.50 9.90
N PRO A 11 -9.84 11.82 10.17
CA PRO A 11 -9.13 12.73 9.26
C PRO A 11 -7.68 12.30 9.00
N GLU A 12 -6.98 11.83 10.03
CA GLU A 12 -5.61 11.36 9.91
C GLU A 12 -5.47 10.11 9.02
N TYR A 13 -6.47 9.24 8.99
CA TYR A 13 -6.50 8.10 8.08
C TYR A 13 -6.58 8.55 6.63
N ARG A 14 -7.45 9.52 6.32
CA ARG A 14 -7.57 10.08 4.98
C ARG A 14 -6.27 10.73 4.52
N VAL A 15 -5.65 11.53 5.39
CA VAL A 15 -4.36 12.17 5.09
C VAL A 15 -3.28 11.13 4.82
N ALA A 16 -3.23 10.05 5.62
CA ALA A 16 -2.28 8.96 5.42
C ALA A 16 -2.53 8.23 4.09
N GLN A 17 -3.79 7.93 3.77
CA GLN A 17 -4.17 7.29 2.50
C GLN A 17 -3.79 8.17 1.30
N ASP A 18 -4.15 9.46 1.32
CA ASP A 18 -3.82 10.39 0.24
C ASP A 18 -2.30 10.49 0.03
N ARG A 19 -1.52 10.47 1.11
CA ARG A 19 -0.05 10.47 1.03
C ARG A 19 0.47 9.19 0.40
N LEU A 20 -0.04 8.04 0.81
CA LEU A 20 0.37 6.75 0.26
C LEU A 20 0.00 6.62 -1.22
N ASP A 21 -1.19 7.08 -1.60
CA ASP A 21 -1.64 7.04 -2.99
C ASP A 21 -0.76 7.91 -3.89
N ARG A 22 -0.41 9.12 -3.47
CA ARG A 22 0.52 9.99 -4.22
C ARG A 22 1.88 9.36 -4.39
N ILE A 23 2.45 8.80 -3.33
CA ILE A 23 3.77 8.14 -3.39
C ILE A 23 3.72 6.92 -4.32
N ARG A 24 2.64 6.14 -4.27
CA ARG A 24 2.44 5.01 -5.17
C ARG A 24 2.37 5.46 -6.63
N GLU A 25 1.53 6.45 -6.93
CA GLU A 25 1.37 7.01 -8.27
C GLU A 25 2.68 7.56 -8.83
N ASP A 26 3.46 8.29 -8.02
CA ASP A 26 4.78 8.82 -8.42
C ASP A 26 5.75 7.69 -8.76
N HIS A 27 5.84 6.65 -7.94
CA HIS A 27 6.71 5.50 -8.21
C HIS A 27 6.25 4.69 -9.42
N GLU A 28 4.95 4.49 -9.59
CA GLU A 28 4.39 3.80 -10.76
C GLU A 28 4.66 4.56 -12.05
N ALA A 29 4.54 5.90 -12.03
CA ALA A 29 4.85 6.75 -13.16
C ALA A 29 6.35 6.70 -13.52
N ASP A 30 7.24 6.76 -12.53
CA ASP A 30 8.68 6.65 -12.73
C ASP A 30 9.06 5.28 -13.31
N MET A 31 8.50 4.20 -12.78
CA MET A 31 8.77 2.84 -13.29
C MET A 31 8.25 2.66 -14.72
N LYS A 32 7.07 3.19 -15.02
CA LYS A 32 6.52 3.17 -16.38
C LYS A 32 7.44 3.91 -17.34
N SER A 33 7.89 5.11 -16.99
CA SER A 33 8.83 5.90 -17.81
C SER A 33 10.15 5.17 -18.04
N GLU A 34 10.68 4.48 -17.02
CA GLU A 34 11.91 3.69 -17.15
C GLU A 34 11.72 2.49 -18.08
N MET A 35 10.60 1.79 -17.98
CA MET A 35 10.28 0.66 -18.87
C MET A 35 10.10 1.10 -20.32
N GLU A 36 9.43 2.22 -20.57
CA GLU A 36 9.29 2.81 -21.90
C GLU A 36 10.65 3.19 -22.49
N ARG A 37 11.56 3.73 -21.69
CA ARG A 37 12.93 4.03 -22.09
C ARG A 37 13.71 2.77 -22.48
N ILE A 38 13.61 1.72 -21.69
CA ILE A 38 14.26 0.43 -21.97
C ILE A 38 13.72 -0.16 -23.29
N GLU A 39 12.40 -0.11 -23.49
CA GLU A 39 11.77 -0.58 -24.72
C GLU A 39 12.23 0.19 -25.95
N MET A 40 12.34 1.52 -25.85
CA MET A 40 12.88 2.35 -26.93
C MET A 40 14.33 1.98 -27.26
N LEU A 41 15.18 1.78 -26.26
CA LEU A 41 16.58 1.36 -26.47
C LEU A 41 16.67 0.00 -27.13
N PHE A 42 15.81 -0.93 -26.72
CA PHE A 42 15.74 -2.25 -27.34
C PHE A 42 15.30 -2.20 -28.80
N ARG A 43 14.26 -1.44 -29.13
CA ARG A 43 13.80 -1.25 -30.53
C ARG A 43 14.89 -0.60 -31.37
N LYS A 44 15.56 0.42 -30.87
CA LYS A 44 16.69 1.08 -31.54
C LYS A 44 17.82 0.09 -31.80
N TYR A 45 18.18 -0.70 -30.77
CA TYR A 45 19.20 -1.74 -30.92
C TYR A 45 18.82 -2.75 -32.01
N GLN A 46 17.58 -3.24 -32.03
CA GLN A 46 17.12 -4.20 -33.03
C GLN A 46 17.22 -3.64 -34.46
N SER A 47 16.89 -2.35 -34.66
CA SER A 47 17.00 -1.70 -35.98
C SER A 47 18.44 -1.50 -36.43
N GLU A 48 19.37 -1.29 -35.51
CA GLU A 48 20.80 -1.06 -35.78
C GLU A 48 21.63 -2.37 -35.81
N LYS A 49 21.14 -3.43 -35.22
CA LYS A 49 21.84 -4.73 -35.04
C LYS A 49 22.58 -5.24 -36.27
N PRO A 50 22.00 -5.24 -37.52
CA PRO A 50 22.69 -5.72 -38.71
C PRO A 50 23.96 -4.93 -39.10
N ARG A 51 24.07 -3.68 -38.61
CA ARG A 51 25.18 -2.76 -38.92
C ARG A 51 26.25 -2.72 -37.86
N LEU A 52 26.00 -3.34 -36.70
CA LEU A 52 26.90 -3.29 -35.54
C LEU A 52 27.91 -4.44 -35.58
N SER A 53 29.13 -4.15 -35.08
CA SER A 53 30.11 -5.19 -34.81
C SER A 53 29.68 -6.09 -33.64
N ASP A 54 30.23 -7.30 -33.55
CA ASP A 54 29.89 -8.22 -32.48
C ASP A 54 30.19 -7.64 -31.08
N ALA A 55 31.30 -6.91 -30.93
CA ALA A 55 31.65 -6.24 -29.68
C ALA A 55 30.61 -5.19 -29.28
N VAL A 56 30.12 -4.38 -30.23
CA VAL A 56 29.11 -3.35 -30.00
C VAL A 56 27.74 -3.97 -29.69
N ARG A 57 27.37 -5.04 -30.38
CA ARG A 57 26.16 -5.80 -30.09
C ARG A 57 26.15 -6.30 -28.65
N GLN A 58 27.24 -6.95 -28.24
CA GLN A 58 27.38 -7.47 -26.87
C GLN A 58 27.25 -6.35 -25.84
N SER A 59 27.90 -5.20 -26.07
CA SER A 59 27.84 -4.04 -25.18
C SER A 59 26.41 -3.49 -25.05
N ARG A 60 25.69 -3.36 -26.16
CA ARG A 60 24.29 -2.89 -26.17
C ARG A 60 23.34 -3.85 -25.50
N GLU A 61 23.48 -5.15 -25.74
CA GLU A 61 22.69 -6.18 -25.09
C GLU A 61 22.93 -6.19 -23.58
N ASN A 62 24.16 -6.12 -23.15
CA ASN A 62 24.52 -6.06 -21.74
C ASN A 62 23.94 -4.81 -21.05
N GLU A 63 23.99 -3.65 -21.70
CA GLU A 63 23.40 -2.40 -21.20
C GLU A 63 21.88 -2.56 -20.96
N ILE A 64 21.16 -3.10 -21.93
CA ILE A 64 19.70 -3.31 -21.83
C ILE A 64 19.39 -4.30 -20.71
N ILE A 65 20.11 -5.41 -20.64
CA ILE A 65 19.93 -6.43 -19.58
C ILE A 65 20.18 -5.80 -18.19
N MET A 66 21.22 -4.98 -18.05
CA MET A 66 21.50 -4.29 -16.80
C MET A 66 20.40 -3.29 -16.42
N MET A 67 19.85 -2.55 -17.38
CA MET A 67 18.75 -1.63 -17.15
C MET A 67 17.48 -2.37 -16.70
N GLU A 68 17.14 -3.46 -17.37
CA GLU A 68 15.98 -4.31 -16.98
C GLU A 68 16.16 -4.88 -15.56
N ARG A 69 17.35 -5.36 -15.25
CA ARG A 69 17.67 -5.88 -13.92
C ARG A 69 17.52 -4.79 -12.85
N ASN A 70 18.10 -3.62 -13.09
CA ASN A 70 18.03 -2.49 -12.16
C ASN A 70 16.59 -2.01 -11.96
N ALA A 71 15.78 -1.99 -13.01
CA ALA A 71 14.35 -1.65 -12.91
C ALA A 71 13.58 -2.65 -12.04
N LYS A 72 13.83 -3.97 -12.21
CA LYS A 72 13.22 -5.01 -11.38
C LYS A 72 13.68 -4.95 -9.92
N GLU A 73 14.95 -4.67 -9.68
CA GLU A 73 15.50 -4.50 -8.32
C GLU A 73 14.85 -3.30 -7.63
N ARG A 74 14.77 -2.15 -8.31
CA ARG A 74 14.09 -0.94 -7.79
C ARG A 74 12.61 -1.21 -7.48
N GLN A 75 11.88 -1.90 -8.35
CA GLN A 75 10.50 -2.29 -8.09
C GLN A 75 10.37 -3.14 -6.82
N ARG A 76 11.30 -4.06 -6.61
CA ARG A 76 11.32 -4.93 -5.42
C ARG A 76 11.69 -4.17 -4.15
N GLU A 77 12.63 -3.24 -4.24
CA GLU A 77 13.03 -2.38 -3.11
C GLU A 77 11.91 -1.44 -2.66
N ILE A 78 11.05 -0.99 -3.59
CA ILE A 78 9.93 -0.09 -3.28
C ILE A 78 8.70 -0.88 -2.88
N PHE A 79 8.24 -1.81 -3.74
CA PHE A 79 6.95 -2.50 -3.61
C PHE A 79 7.08 -3.96 -3.15
N GLY A 80 8.27 -4.45 -2.87
CA GLY A 80 8.46 -5.78 -2.29
C GLY A 80 7.84 -5.89 -0.89
N GLN A 81 7.73 -7.10 -0.39
CA GLN A 81 7.12 -7.40 0.92
C GLN A 81 7.74 -6.61 2.07
N GLU A 82 9.06 -6.39 2.03
CA GLU A 82 9.83 -5.57 2.98
C GLU A 82 10.32 -4.25 2.34
N GLY A 83 9.67 -3.83 1.27
CA GLY A 83 10.04 -2.63 0.54
C GLY A 83 9.74 -1.34 1.30
N SER A 84 10.31 -0.23 0.80
CA SER A 84 10.15 1.08 1.43
C SER A 84 8.69 1.54 1.51
N PHE A 85 7.85 1.17 0.52
CA PHE A 85 6.43 1.51 0.53
C PHE A 85 5.66 0.76 1.62
N SER A 86 5.95 -0.54 1.82
CA SER A 86 5.34 -1.33 2.90
C SER A 86 5.73 -0.78 4.29
N LYS A 87 6.99 -0.42 4.47
CA LYS A 87 7.48 0.19 5.73
C LYS A 87 6.80 1.51 6.02
N LEU A 88 6.69 2.39 5.01
CA LEU A 88 5.99 3.66 5.15
C LEU A 88 4.49 3.46 5.46
N THR A 89 3.85 2.48 4.83
CA THR A 89 2.45 2.14 5.11
C THR A 89 2.26 1.75 6.58
N LEU A 90 3.12 0.89 7.11
CA LEU A 90 3.08 0.50 8.52
C LEU A 90 3.31 1.70 9.44
N GLU A 91 4.33 2.52 9.15
CA GLU A 91 4.66 3.71 9.94
C GLU A 91 3.48 4.70 10.04
N LEU A 92 2.77 4.92 8.93
CA LEU A 92 1.63 5.83 8.89
C LEU A 92 0.37 5.23 9.51
N MET A 93 0.13 3.92 9.34
CA MET A 93 -1.10 3.27 9.77
C MET A 93 -1.06 2.78 11.23
N GLU A 94 0.09 2.37 11.73
CA GLU A 94 0.21 1.83 13.09
C GLU A 94 -0.30 2.78 14.18
N PRO A 95 0.06 4.09 14.21
CA PRO A 95 -0.46 5.01 15.23
C PRO A 95 -1.99 5.18 15.15
N ILE A 96 -2.56 5.17 13.94
CA ILE A 96 -4.00 5.29 13.70
C ILE A 96 -4.73 4.05 14.22
N GLN A 97 -4.25 2.87 13.85
CA GLN A 97 -4.80 1.59 14.32
C GLN A 97 -4.70 1.47 15.85
N ARG A 98 -3.60 1.91 16.44
CA ARG A 98 -3.40 1.89 17.89
C ARG A 98 -4.41 2.79 18.61
N ARG A 99 -4.73 3.98 18.06
CA ARG A 99 -5.77 4.85 18.59
C ARG A 99 -7.16 4.19 18.54
N VAL A 100 -7.50 3.56 17.44
CA VAL A 100 -8.77 2.83 17.29
C VAL A 100 -8.83 1.68 18.30
N GLN A 101 -7.77 0.88 18.43
CA GLN A 101 -7.70 -0.20 19.41
C GLN A 101 -7.89 0.28 20.83
N THR A 102 -7.20 1.36 21.24
CA THR A 102 -7.35 1.95 22.56
C THR A 102 -8.80 2.38 22.83
N ALA A 103 -9.48 2.94 21.84
CA ALA A 103 -10.88 3.34 21.98
C ALA A 103 -11.82 2.12 22.10
N ILE A 104 -11.56 1.05 21.32
CA ILE A 104 -12.30 -0.23 21.43
C ILE A 104 -12.12 -0.82 22.82
N ASP A 105 -10.89 -0.89 23.32
CA ASP A 105 -10.57 -1.42 24.64
C ASP A 105 -11.32 -0.64 25.74
N SER A 106 -11.28 0.69 25.69
CA SER A 106 -11.98 1.55 26.64
C SER A 106 -13.49 1.30 26.65
N VAL A 107 -14.12 1.30 25.46
CA VAL A 107 -15.57 1.02 25.33
C VAL A 107 -15.91 -0.39 25.82
N SER A 108 -15.07 -1.36 25.53
CA SER A 108 -15.28 -2.77 25.93
C SER A 108 -15.24 -2.92 27.45
N ILE A 109 -14.29 -2.27 28.10
CA ILE A 109 -14.19 -2.27 29.58
C ILE A 109 -15.41 -1.55 30.19
N GLU A 110 -15.78 -0.38 29.70
CA GLU A 110 -16.93 0.40 30.17
C GLU A 110 -18.26 -0.38 30.06
N MET A 111 -18.38 -1.24 29.03
CA MET A 111 -19.57 -2.05 28.77
C MET A 111 -19.51 -3.47 29.37
N GLY A 112 -18.38 -3.86 29.97
CA GLY A 112 -18.19 -5.21 30.53
C GLY A 112 -18.18 -6.29 29.46
N LEU A 113 -17.70 -5.99 28.23
CA LEU A 113 -17.66 -6.95 27.13
C LEU A 113 -16.48 -7.90 27.29
N GLY A 114 -16.72 -9.21 27.13
CA GLY A 114 -15.66 -10.22 27.18
C GLY A 114 -14.91 -10.37 25.86
N ILE A 115 -15.60 -10.18 24.73
CA ILE A 115 -15.02 -10.31 23.38
C ILE A 115 -15.69 -9.28 22.46
N VAL A 116 -14.89 -8.69 21.59
CA VAL A 116 -15.36 -7.81 20.51
C VAL A 116 -14.83 -8.34 19.18
N PHE A 117 -15.70 -8.49 18.20
CA PHE A 117 -15.37 -8.93 16.85
C PHE A 117 -15.36 -7.75 15.89
N ASP A 118 -14.36 -7.71 15.02
CA ASP A 118 -14.38 -6.81 13.87
C ASP A 118 -15.14 -7.49 12.72
N ILE A 119 -16.29 -6.94 12.37
CA ILE A 119 -17.16 -7.53 11.34
C ILE A 119 -16.56 -7.46 9.94
N ASN A 120 -15.61 -6.56 9.68
CA ASN A 120 -14.92 -6.51 8.39
C ASN A 120 -13.89 -7.63 8.23
N ALA A 121 -13.30 -8.09 9.34
CA ALA A 121 -12.34 -9.18 9.33
C ALA A 121 -13.01 -10.57 9.35
N MET A 122 -14.33 -10.63 9.58
CA MET A 122 -15.06 -11.88 9.70
C MET A 122 -15.78 -12.27 8.42
N GLN A 123 -15.56 -13.50 7.98
CA GLN A 123 -16.35 -14.11 6.90
C GLN A 123 -17.55 -14.86 7.47
N GLY A 124 -18.67 -14.85 6.75
CA GLY A 124 -19.86 -15.67 7.07
C GLY A 124 -20.78 -15.09 8.15
N VAL A 125 -20.69 -13.82 8.49
CA VAL A 125 -21.67 -13.16 9.35
C VAL A 125 -22.96 -12.93 8.58
N LEU A 126 -24.00 -13.74 8.85
CA LEU A 126 -25.30 -13.61 8.18
C LEU A 126 -26.26 -12.64 8.89
N TYR A 127 -26.07 -12.41 10.18
CA TYR A 127 -26.88 -11.50 10.97
C TYR A 127 -26.05 -10.84 12.06
N LYS A 128 -26.25 -9.55 12.24
CA LYS A 128 -25.71 -8.75 13.34
C LYS A 128 -26.83 -8.01 14.06
N ASN A 129 -26.97 -8.22 15.37
CA ASN A 129 -27.91 -7.43 16.15
C ASN A 129 -27.38 -5.98 16.29
N PRO A 130 -28.10 -4.96 15.78
CA PRO A 130 -27.63 -3.56 15.85
C PRO A 130 -27.39 -3.06 17.28
N ARG A 131 -28.08 -3.60 18.27
CA ARG A 131 -27.92 -3.22 19.69
C ARG A 131 -26.58 -3.63 20.27
N LEU A 132 -25.91 -4.63 19.67
CA LEU A 132 -24.60 -5.13 20.08
C LEU A 132 -23.46 -4.45 19.31
N ASP A 133 -23.79 -3.59 18.34
CA ASP A 133 -22.79 -2.85 17.58
C ASP A 133 -22.28 -1.65 18.38
N ILE A 134 -20.99 -1.69 18.69
CA ILE A 134 -20.32 -0.63 19.45
C ILE A 134 -19.63 0.42 18.56
N THR A 135 -19.74 0.33 17.23
CA THR A 135 -19.04 1.22 16.27
C THR A 135 -19.25 2.68 16.61
N LEU A 136 -20.49 3.13 16.79
CA LEU A 136 -20.80 4.52 17.14
C LEU A 136 -20.23 4.94 18.51
N ARG A 137 -20.18 4.03 19.48
CA ARG A 137 -19.59 4.33 20.79
C ARG A 137 -18.10 4.54 20.69
N VAL A 138 -17.41 3.73 19.88
CA VAL A 138 -15.99 3.88 19.60
C VAL A 138 -15.72 5.17 18.84
N MET A 139 -16.54 5.50 17.82
CA MET A 139 -16.46 6.78 17.11
C MET A 139 -16.60 7.98 18.07
N ASN A 140 -17.59 7.93 18.95
CA ASN A 140 -17.78 8.99 19.95
C ASN A 140 -16.57 9.12 20.90
N LYS A 141 -15.99 7.99 21.29
CA LYS A 141 -14.77 7.97 22.13
C LYS A 141 -13.57 8.62 21.43
N LEU A 142 -13.50 8.49 20.12
CA LEU A 142 -12.50 9.11 19.25
C LEU A 142 -12.84 10.56 18.86
N ASN A 143 -13.96 11.11 19.32
CA ASN A 143 -14.52 12.43 18.94
C ASN A 143 -14.77 12.56 17.43
N LEU A 144 -15.14 11.47 16.76
CA LEU A 144 -15.54 11.44 15.35
C LEU A 144 -17.03 11.79 15.23
N LYS A 145 -17.36 12.62 14.26
CA LYS A 145 -18.74 13.02 13.93
C LYS A 145 -19.27 12.31 12.71
#